data_60b185ccd9a10e61b09f8208b1183fcc
#
_entry.id   60b185ccd9a10e61b09f8208b1183fcc
#
_cell.length_a   1.000
_cell.length_b   1.000
_cell.length_c   1.000
_cell.angle_alpha   90.00
_cell.angle_beta   90.00
_cell.angle_gamma   90.00
#
_symmetry.space_group_name_H-M   'P 1'
#
loop_
_entity.id
_entity.type
_entity.pdbx_description
1 polymer ?
#
loop_
_entity_poly.entity_id
_entity_poly.type
_entity_poly.pdbx_seq_one_letter_code
_entity_poly.pdbx_strand_id
1 'polypeptide(L)'
;MLLSMLVALGFVANEDKCDPPSTSQVFLGVGMNSVLMMYFFTAERLDRIRRASMELEHAAGLVRVSKVMSVLGHWMFMAQVVRGLGLYLRSGYACIGSRPKTAFVRLSRSFRADLAFLRRLIAGDSLTVSMVRKPLTSGFAAWDACTGWGMGGYLDGMYFSVSWRELAEGVYGQTHTFYPFMLPGTEHINYLELFAAYWFLRLWGGHLRGYRIVCFTDNTATEGMLKNLWGTPTFIPLLKEILRLLVRFDLELDVHRIGTKENVLADCLSRGAMDEFHGHAAAFVAASGVAADQEDWQLLADAFRELDAVYGPFQVDACVDAYRTNAHCAVSWTEREDCLRQRWHGLTVFCNGPFSRLFEILTHFLRCKAEEPVGTAALFILPMWSGSDFMGLVHSHPRVFRVVARYPAGSALFSAPVPSHLGGGRRYVGPTRWPVLAVWAGPEA
;
A
#
# COMPACT_ATOMS: atom_id res chain seq x y z
N MET A 1 18.54 5.52 -37.54
CA MET A 1 17.80 4.31 -37.97
C MET A 1 16.31 4.56 -38.12
N LEU A 2 15.52 4.98 -37.09
CA LEU A 2 14.08 5.19 -37.23
C LEU A 2 13.73 6.30 -38.27
N LEU A 3 14.38 7.46 -38.18
CA LEU A 3 14.21 8.57 -39.15
C LEU A 3 14.54 8.12 -40.59
N SER A 4 15.62 7.38 -40.77
CA SER A 4 16.02 6.87 -42.10
C SER A 4 14.98 5.88 -42.65
N MET A 5 14.36 5.07 -41.82
CA MET A 5 13.26 4.16 -42.19
C MET A 5 11.99 4.94 -42.56
N LEU A 6 11.62 5.97 -41.77
CA LEU A 6 10.45 6.80 -42.08
C LEU A 6 10.58 7.56 -43.41
N VAL A 7 11.75 8.12 -43.67
CA VAL A 7 12.09 8.78 -44.95
C VAL A 7 12.04 7.77 -46.11
N ALA A 8 12.59 6.56 -45.93
CA ALA A 8 12.53 5.50 -46.94
C ALA A 8 11.11 5.03 -47.24
N LEU A 9 10.18 5.13 -46.27
CA LEU A 9 8.77 4.86 -46.42
C LEU A 9 7.95 6.04 -46.95
N GLY A 10 8.59 7.17 -47.32
CA GLY A 10 7.95 8.33 -47.90
C GLY A 10 7.34 9.31 -46.88
N PHE A 11 7.62 9.12 -45.58
CA PHE A 11 7.20 10.11 -44.58
C PHE A 11 8.15 11.28 -44.50
N VAL A 12 7.62 12.51 -44.47
CA VAL A 12 8.40 13.73 -44.24
C VAL A 12 8.47 13.95 -42.73
N ALA A 13 9.66 13.73 -42.16
CA ALA A 13 9.90 14.04 -40.75
C ALA A 13 10.21 15.53 -40.61
N ASN A 14 9.59 16.20 -39.62
CA ASN A 14 9.96 17.56 -39.25
C ASN A 14 11.14 17.48 -38.28
N GLU A 15 12.33 17.75 -38.74
CA GLU A 15 13.58 17.64 -37.98
C GLU A 15 13.59 18.56 -36.76
N ASP A 16 12.97 19.76 -36.83
CA ASP A 16 12.85 20.69 -35.71
C ASP A 16 12.02 20.13 -34.51
N LYS A 17 11.28 19.03 -34.74
CA LYS A 17 10.48 18.35 -33.75
C LYS A 17 11.04 16.98 -33.33
N CYS A 18 12.24 16.68 -33.80
CA CYS A 18 12.91 15.42 -33.51
C CYS A 18 13.95 15.62 -32.42
N ASP A 19 13.55 15.35 -31.18
CA ASP A 19 14.48 15.38 -30.06
C ASP A 19 15.43 14.17 -30.09
N PRO A 20 16.73 14.35 -29.79
CA PRO A 20 17.64 13.23 -29.67
C PRO A 20 17.25 12.31 -28.47
N PRO A 21 17.65 11.03 -28.48
CA PRO A 21 17.44 10.14 -27.34
C PRO A 21 18.00 10.75 -26.06
N SER A 22 17.17 10.80 -25.01
CA SER A 22 17.50 11.38 -23.72
C SER A 22 16.83 10.58 -22.60
N THR A 23 17.42 10.59 -21.42
CA THR A 23 16.83 9.99 -20.22
C THR A 23 15.67 10.80 -19.63
N SER A 24 15.52 12.05 -20.09
CA SER A 24 14.41 12.91 -19.69
C SER A 24 13.88 13.65 -20.92
N GLN A 25 12.62 13.38 -21.28
CA GLN A 25 11.96 14.00 -22.44
C GLN A 25 10.54 14.42 -22.11
N VAL A 26 10.06 15.47 -22.81
CA VAL A 26 8.67 15.93 -22.73
C VAL A 26 7.96 15.58 -24.03
N PHE A 27 6.97 14.71 -23.94
CA PHE A 27 6.15 14.32 -25.08
C PHE A 27 4.69 14.73 -24.84
N LEU A 28 4.11 15.48 -25.78
CA LEU A 28 2.75 16.01 -25.67
C LEU A 28 2.45 16.75 -24.35
N GLY A 29 3.49 17.33 -23.71
CA GLY A 29 3.38 18.07 -22.46
C GLY A 29 3.36 17.23 -21.19
N VAL A 30 3.68 15.93 -21.31
CA VAL A 30 4.04 15.04 -20.20
C VAL A 30 5.53 14.76 -20.30
N GLY A 31 6.25 15.05 -19.23
CA GLY A 31 7.65 14.68 -19.10
C GLY A 31 7.78 13.23 -18.62
N MET A 32 8.78 12.54 -19.13
CA MET A 32 9.16 11.19 -18.70
C MET A 32 10.63 11.21 -18.33
N ASN A 33 10.99 10.66 -17.17
CA ASN A 33 12.36 10.48 -16.75
C ASN A 33 12.61 8.99 -16.49
N SER A 34 13.43 8.37 -17.33
CA SER A 34 13.71 6.93 -17.29
C SER A 34 14.71 6.55 -16.18
N VAL A 35 15.51 7.48 -15.68
CA VAL A 35 16.41 7.24 -14.55
C VAL A 35 15.63 7.27 -13.24
N LEU A 36 14.78 8.29 -13.05
CA LEU A 36 13.93 8.43 -11.87
C LEU A 36 12.65 7.58 -11.95
N MET A 37 12.39 6.96 -13.10
CA MET A 37 11.19 6.15 -13.37
C MET A 37 9.91 6.88 -12.98
N MET A 38 9.75 8.12 -13.52
CA MET A 38 8.60 8.97 -13.22
C MET A 38 8.10 9.74 -14.42
N TYR A 39 6.78 10.00 -14.41
CA TYR A 39 6.16 11.04 -15.22
C TYR A 39 6.17 12.37 -14.45
N PHE A 40 6.27 13.48 -15.15
CA PHE A 40 6.16 14.81 -14.56
C PHE A 40 5.44 15.78 -15.52
N PHE A 41 4.91 16.84 -14.96
CA PHE A 41 4.34 17.94 -15.74
C PHE A 41 5.24 19.17 -15.64
N THR A 42 5.39 19.89 -16.76
CA THR A 42 6.22 21.10 -16.78
C THR A 42 5.61 22.20 -15.90
N ALA A 43 6.44 23.00 -15.25
CA ALA A 43 6.01 24.12 -14.42
C ALA A 43 5.08 25.08 -15.17
N GLU A 44 5.40 25.39 -16.42
CA GLU A 44 4.56 26.26 -17.31
C GLU A 44 3.15 25.67 -17.46
N ARG A 45 3.05 24.34 -17.66
CA ARG A 45 1.76 23.67 -17.79
C ARG A 45 0.96 23.70 -16.50
N LEU A 46 1.61 23.41 -15.38
CA LEU A 46 0.98 23.46 -14.07
C LEU A 46 0.48 24.85 -13.74
N ASP A 47 1.26 25.88 -14.03
CA ASP A 47 0.87 27.29 -13.86
C ASP A 47 -0.32 27.68 -14.71
N ARG A 48 -0.35 27.27 -15.97
CA ARG A 48 -1.47 27.50 -16.87
C ARG A 48 -2.76 26.91 -16.31
N ILE A 49 -2.71 25.65 -15.87
CA ILE A 49 -3.86 24.93 -15.31
C ILE A 49 -4.29 25.57 -13.98
N ARG A 50 -3.33 25.93 -13.13
CA ARG A 50 -3.56 26.58 -11.83
C ARG A 50 -4.30 27.91 -12.02
N ARG A 51 -3.81 28.78 -12.91
CA ARG A 51 -4.44 30.08 -13.20
C ARG A 51 -5.84 29.91 -13.76
N ALA A 52 -6.02 29.06 -14.78
CA ALA A 52 -7.31 28.82 -15.39
C ALA A 52 -8.34 28.24 -14.40
N SER A 53 -7.90 27.36 -13.51
CA SER A 53 -8.75 26.79 -12.46
C SER A 53 -9.13 27.82 -11.41
N MET A 54 -8.19 28.67 -10.98
CA MET A 54 -8.43 29.75 -10.01
C MET A 54 -9.42 30.79 -10.55
N GLU A 55 -9.31 31.16 -11.82
CA GLU A 55 -10.27 32.07 -12.46
C GLU A 55 -11.70 31.50 -12.46
N LEU A 56 -11.88 30.20 -12.69
CA LEU A 56 -13.19 29.57 -12.61
C LEU A 56 -13.69 29.49 -11.17
N GLU A 57 -12.82 29.07 -10.24
CA GLU A 57 -13.19 28.95 -8.81
C GLU A 57 -13.75 30.26 -8.26
N HIS A 58 -13.15 31.40 -8.61
CA HIS A 58 -13.52 32.71 -8.10
C HIS A 58 -14.53 33.48 -8.98
N ALA A 59 -14.96 32.90 -10.10
CA ALA A 59 -15.91 33.56 -10.98
C ALA A 59 -17.26 33.87 -10.25
N ALA A 60 -17.63 35.15 -10.14
CA ALA A 60 -18.80 35.59 -9.37
C ALA A 60 -20.14 35.41 -10.11
N GLY A 61 -20.14 35.26 -11.42
CA GLY A 61 -21.33 35.25 -12.26
C GLY A 61 -21.47 34.01 -13.13
N LEU A 62 -22.14 34.23 -14.27
CA LEU A 62 -22.24 33.24 -15.32
C LEU A 62 -20.92 33.13 -16.08
N VAL A 63 -20.51 31.91 -16.38
CA VAL A 63 -19.29 31.60 -17.11
C VAL A 63 -19.63 30.93 -18.42
N ARG A 64 -18.94 31.30 -19.49
CA ARG A 64 -19.13 30.70 -20.82
C ARG A 64 -18.73 29.19 -20.76
N VAL A 65 -19.55 28.32 -21.33
CA VAL A 65 -19.33 26.87 -21.37
C VAL A 65 -17.95 26.54 -22.00
N SER A 66 -17.54 27.25 -23.05
CA SER A 66 -16.22 27.04 -23.67
C SER A 66 -15.05 27.20 -22.68
N LYS A 67 -15.15 28.18 -21.75
CA LYS A 67 -14.12 28.37 -20.72
C LYS A 67 -14.06 27.21 -19.72
N VAL A 68 -15.25 26.73 -19.30
CA VAL A 68 -15.35 25.55 -18.42
C VAL A 68 -14.78 24.31 -19.12
N MET A 69 -15.15 24.06 -20.39
CA MET A 69 -14.64 22.96 -21.19
C MET A 69 -13.12 22.99 -21.36
N SER A 70 -12.53 24.18 -21.56
CA SER A 70 -11.07 24.34 -21.65
C SER A 70 -10.38 23.87 -20.38
N VAL A 71 -10.86 24.27 -19.20
CA VAL A 71 -10.29 23.86 -17.91
C VAL A 71 -10.48 22.35 -17.69
N LEU A 72 -11.68 21.83 -17.98
CA LEU A 72 -11.93 20.38 -17.89
C LEU A 72 -11.01 19.58 -18.83
N GLY A 73 -10.74 20.10 -20.05
CA GLY A 73 -9.82 19.47 -20.99
C GLY A 73 -8.38 19.41 -20.47
N HIS A 74 -7.89 20.46 -19.83
CA HIS A 74 -6.57 20.46 -19.20
C HIS A 74 -6.47 19.40 -18.09
N TRP A 75 -7.46 19.31 -17.22
CA TRP A 75 -7.49 18.32 -16.15
C TRP A 75 -7.72 16.89 -16.66
N MET A 76 -8.55 16.73 -17.70
CA MET A 76 -8.75 15.41 -18.34
C MET A 76 -7.45 14.88 -18.95
N PHE A 77 -6.65 15.77 -19.54
CA PHE A 77 -5.34 15.38 -20.03
C PHE A 77 -4.42 14.89 -18.88
N MET A 78 -4.40 15.57 -17.74
CA MET A 78 -3.65 15.13 -16.56
C MET A 78 -4.20 13.82 -15.99
N ALA A 79 -5.50 13.59 -16.07
CA ALA A 79 -6.15 12.38 -15.60
C ALA A 79 -5.73 11.10 -16.36
N GLN A 80 -5.10 11.25 -17.53
CA GLN A 80 -4.49 10.11 -18.25
C GLN A 80 -3.26 9.55 -17.54
N VAL A 81 -2.58 10.39 -16.77
CA VAL A 81 -1.37 10.03 -16.00
C VAL A 81 -1.66 9.90 -14.52
N VAL A 82 -2.44 10.84 -13.96
CA VAL A 82 -2.78 10.86 -12.54
C VAL A 82 -4.11 10.18 -12.32
N ARG A 83 -4.06 8.96 -11.79
CA ARG A 83 -5.25 8.13 -11.55
C ARG A 83 -6.26 8.81 -10.63
N GLY A 84 -7.53 8.72 -10.98
CA GLY A 84 -8.64 9.19 -10.15
C GLY A 84 -9.02 10.66 -10.31
N LEU A 85 -8.24 11.50 -11.01
CA LEU A 85 -8.62 12.89 -11.25
C LEU A 85 -9.97 13.04 -11.94
N GLY A 86 -10.36 12.07 -12.78
CA GLY A 86 -11.65 12.05 -13.48
C GLY A 86 -12.86 12.14 -12.54
N LEU A 87 -12.77 11.65 -11.30
CA LEU A 87 -13.83 11.77 -10.30
C LEU A 87 -14.18 13.24 -9.99
N TYR A 88 -13.18 14.11 -9.95
CA TYR A 88 -13.34 15.53 -9.64
C TYR A 88 -13.81 16.37 -10.83
N LEU A 89 -13.75 15.83 -12.05
CA LEU A 89 -14.20 16.53 -13.25
C LEU A 89 -15.71 16.37 -13.50
N ARG A 90 -16.34 15.35 -12.89
CA ARG A 90 -17.76 15.04 -13.12
C ARG A 90 -18.70 16.17 -12.75
N SER A 91 -18.43 16.86 -11.66
CA SER A 91 -19.25 18.03 -11.24
C SER A 91 -19.18 19.17 -12.27
N GLY A 92 -18.03 19.32 -12.93
CA GLY A 92 -17.86 20.28 -14.03
C GLY A 92 -18.63 19.87 -15.28
N TYR A 93 -18.54 18.60 -15.67
CA TYR A 93 -19.36 18.06 -16.79
C TYR A 93 -20.86 18.16 -16.49
N ALA A 94 -21.30 17.89 -15.27
CA ALA A 94 -22.68 18.06 -14.85
C ALA A 94 -23.13 19.55 -14.93
N CYS A 95 -22.25 20.51 -14.60
CA CYS A 95 -22.55 21.93 -14.73
C CYS A 95 -22.81 22.34 -16.18
N ILE A 96 -22.04 21.85 -17.14
CA ILE A 96 -22.21 22.20 -18.55
C ILE A 96 -23.34 21.43 -19.25
N GLY A 97 -23.52 20.15 -18.85
CA GLY A 97 -24.51 19.26 -19.48
C GLY A 97 -24.34 19.20 -21.01
N SER A 98 -25.45 19.21 -21.73
CA SER A 98 -25.50 19.25 -23.21
C SER A 98 -25.48 20.67 -23.82
N ARG A 99 -25.16 21.70 -23.03
CA ARG A 99 -25.22 23.11 -23.51
C ARG A 99 -24.14 23.39 -24.56
N PRO A 100 -24.47 24.23 -25.57
CA PRO A 100 -23.48 24.61 -26.58
C PRO A 100 -22.34 25.45 -25.99
N LYS A 101 -21.18 25.45 -26.61
CA LYS A 101 -19.96 26.18 -26.17
C LYS A 101 -20.17 27.67 -25.95
N THR A 102 -21.13 28.27 -26.68
CA THR A 102 -21.48 29.67 -26.61
C THR A 102 -22.38 30.03 -25.41
N ALA A 103 -23.03 29.04 -24.80
CA ALA A 103 -23.92 29.25 -23.66
C ALA A 103 -23.14 29.66 -22.41
N PHE A 104 -23.90 30.16 -21.44
CA PHE A 104 -23.41 30.55 -20.13
C PHE A 104 -24.01 29.63 -19.06
N VAL A 105 -23.22 29.32 -18.03
CA VAL A 105 -23.61 28.46 -16.90
C VAL A 105 -23.19 29.09 -15.59
N ARG A 106 -23.97 28.82 -14.53
CA ARG A 106 -23.57 29.10 -13.15
C ARG A 106 -22.83 27.87 -12.61
N LEU A 107 -21.63 28.09 -12.07
CA LEU A 107 -20.84 26.98 -11.50
C LEU A 107 -21.44 26.53 -10.18
N SER A 108 -21.62 25.21 -10.01
CA SER A 108 -22.10 24.62 -8.75
C SER A 108 -21.06 24.75 -7.63
N ARG A 109 -21.53 24.72 -6.37
CA ARG A 109 -20.64 24.69 -5.19
C ARG A 109 -19.73 23.47 -5.21
N SER A 110 -20.25 22.31 -5.63
CA SER A 110 -19.47 21.06 -5.72
C SER A 110 -18.34 21.20 -6.75
N PHE A 111 -18.59 21.79 -7.91
CA PHE A 111 -17.54 21.99 -8.91
C PHE A 111 -16.46 22.97 -8.43
N ARG A 112 -16.83 24.03 -7.75
CA ARG A 112 -15.84 24.96 -7.15
C ARG A 112 -14.98 24.26 -6.11
N ALA A 113 -15.59 23.43 -5.23
CA ALA A 113 -14.86 22.64 -4.24
C ALA A 113 -13.92 21.64 -4.90
N ASP A 114 -14.34 21.01 -5.99
CA ASP A 114 -13.50 20.10 -6.78
C ASP A 114 -12.31 20.83 -7.42
N LEU A 115 -12.53 22.01 -8.02
CA LEU A 115 -11.45 22.84 -8.56
C LEU A 115 -10.45 23.25 -7.47
N ALA A 116 -10.93 23.66 -6.29
CA ALA A 116 -10.08 24.02 -5.16
C ALA A 116 -9.22 22.83 -4.69
N PHE A 117 -9.79 21.62 -4.67
CA PHE A 117 -9.04 20.41 -4.37
C PHE A 117 -7.98 20.13 -5.43
N LEU A 118 -8.36 20.09 -6.71
CA LEU A 118 -7.46 19.83 -7.82
C LEU A 118 -6.31 20.84 -7.85
N ARG A 119 -6.60 22.13 -7.63
CA ARG A 119 -5.58 23.19 -7.59
C ARG A 119 -4.58 22.97 -6.45
N ARG A 120 -5.02 22.45 -5.29
CA ARG A 120 -4.10 22.10 -4.19
C ARG A 120 -3.17 20.95 -4.52
N LEU A 121 -3.61 19.97 -5.32
CA LEU A 121 -2.74 18.88 -5.78
C LEU A 121 -1.55 19.39 -6.62
N ILE A 122 -1.71 20.52 -7.32
CA ILE A 122 -0.68 21.14 -8.14
C ILE A 122 -0.16 22.45 -7.52
N ALA A 123 -0.26 22.61 -6.21
CA ALA A 123 0.19 23.84 -5.54
C ALA A 123 1.73 24.02 -5.59
N GLY A 124 2.47 22.91 -5.65
CA GLY A 124 3.92 22.93 -5.87
C GLY A 124 4.31 23.14 -7.34
N ASP A 125 5.61 23.34 -7.58
CA ASP A 125 6.17 23.55 -8.91
C ASP A 125 6.36 22.24 -9.70
N SER A 126 6.10 21.11 -9.07
CA SER A 126 6.18 19.79 -9.70
C SER A 126 5.03 18.90 -9.26
N LEU A 127 4.48 18.18 -10.21
CA LEU A 127 3.61 17.04 -9.98
C LEU A 127 4.25 15.84 -10.67
N THR A 128 4.63 14.85 -9.88
CA THR A 128 5.28 13.64 -10.37
C THR A 128 4.43 12.42 -10.09
N VAL A 129 4.49 11.43 -10.97
CA VAL A 129 3.81 10.15 -10.84
C VAL A 129 4.82 9.05 -11.12
N SER A 130 5.00 8.11 -10.19
CA SER A 130 5.89 6.99 -10.37
C SER A 130 5.43 6.09 -11.54
N MET A 131 6.38 5.65 -12.37
CA MET A 131 6.17 4.58 -13.36
C MET A 131 6.28 3.21 -12.70
N VAL A 132 6.94 3.13 -11.55
CA VAL A 132 7.12 1.88 -10.81
C VAL A 132 5.91 1.68 -9.91
N ARG A 133 5.32 0.50 -10.02
CA ARG A 133 4.24 0.11 -9.12
C ARG A 133 4.77 -0.04 -7.70
N LYS A 134 3.93 0.27 -6.73
CA LYS A 134 4.24 0.09 -5.32
C LYS A 134 4.48 -1.39 -5.00
N PRO A 135 5.33 -1.70 -3.99
CA PRO A 135 5.49 -3.06 -3.52
C PRO A 135 4.14 -3.64 -3.07
N LEU A 136 3.92 -4.93 -3.36
CA LEU A 136 2.72 -5.63 -2.93
C LEU A 136 2.75 -5.89 -1.43
N THR A 137 1.58 -5.75 -0.78
CA THR A 137 1.38 -6.39 0.52
C THR A 137 1.33 -7.91 0.33
N SER A 138 1.79 -8.63 1.32
CA SER A 138 1.85 -10.09 1.30
C SER A 138 0.56 -10.76 1.76
N GLY A 139 -0.41 -9.99 2.25
CA GLY A 139 -1.52 -10.53 2.98
C GLY A 139 -2.82 -10.72 2.22
N PHE A 140 -3.72 -11.52 2.81
CA PHE A 140 -5.09 -11.63 2.38
C PHE A 140 -5.90 -10.47 2.96
N ALA A 141 -6.41 -9.60 2.12
CA ALA A 141 -7.28 -8.49 2.48
C ALA A 141 -8.65 -8.68 1.83
N ALA A 142 -9.70 -8.65 2.61
CA ALA A 142 -11.07 -8.79 2.12
C ALA A 142 -12.04 -7.97 2.94
N TRP A 143 -13.15 -7.57 2.35
CA TRP A 143 -14.27 -6.96 3.02
C TRP A 143 -15.59 -7.44 2.45
N ASP A 144 -16.63 -7.27 3.22
CA ASP A 144 -18.01 -7.57 2.87
C ASP A 144 -18.97 -6.68 3.64
N ALA A 145 -20.19 -6.55 3.14
CA ALA A 145 -21.29 -5.90 3.83
C ALA A 145 -22.60 -6.65 3.65
N CYS A 146 -23.43 -6.65 4.66
CA CYS A 146 -24.80 -7.15 4.55
C CYS A 146 -25.81 -6.06 4.96
N THR A 147 -27.01 -6.11 4.36
CA THR A 147 -28.05 -5.13 4.65
C THR A 147 -28.64 -5.26 6.04
N GLY A 148 -28.66 -6.49 6.57
CA GLY A 148 -29.38 -6.81 7.81
C GLY A 148 -28.60 -6.58 9.09
N TRP A 149 -27.27 -6.59 9.04
CA TRP A 149 -26.47 -6.48 10.26
C TRP A 149 -25.40 -5.38 10.19
N GLY A 150 -24.44 -5.49 9.24
CA GLY A 150 -23.34 -4.55 9.23
C GLY A 150 -22.32 -4.80 8.14
N MET A 151 -21.07 -4.54 8.47
CA MET A 151 -19.93 -4.73 7.59
C MET A 151 -18.77 -5.40 8.31
N GLY A 152 -17.96 -6.12 7.55
CA GLY A 152 -16.78 -6.80 8.05
C GLY A 152 -15.58 -6.67 7.12
N GLY A 153 -14.40 -6.79 7.68
CA GLY A 153 -13.17 -6.84 6.89
C GLY A 153 -12.08 -7.58 7.62
N TYR A 154 -11.22 -8.19 6.84
CA TYR A 154 -10.11 -9.00 7.30
C TYR A 154 -8.82 -8.58 6.60
N LEU A 155 -7.74 -8.50 7.35
CA LEU A 155 -6.38 -8.23 6.87
C LEU A 155 -5.38 -9.01 7.72
N ASP A 156 -4.87 -10.12 7.22
CA ASP A 156 -3.75 -10.88 7.84
C ASP A 156 -3.88 -11.12 9.35
N GLY A 157 -5.02 -11.61 9.82
CA GLY A 157 -5.29 -11.84 11.24
C GLY A 157 -5.94 -10.66 11.95
N MET A 158 -5.82 -9.44 11.44
CA MET A 158 -6.62 -8.31 11.90
C MET A 158 -8.01 -8.34 11.28
N TYR A 159 -9.03 -7.99 12.03
CA TYR A 159 -10.39 -7.93 11.52
C TYR A 159 -11.20 -6.80 12.16
N PHE A 160 -12.26 -6.42 11.50
CA PHE A 160 -13.34 -5.63 12.08
C PHE A 160 -14.69 -6.25 11.74
N SER A 161 -15.62 -6.10 12.65
CA SER A 161 -17.03 -6.46 12.49
C SER A 161 -17.83 -5.34 13.14
N VAL A 162 -18.58 -4.58 12.36
CA VAL A 162 -19.25 -3.35 12.79
C VAL A 162 -20.70 -3.41 12.36
N SER A 163 -21.62 -3.40 13.33
CA SER A 163 -23.04 -3.33 13.02
C SER A 163 -23.47 -1.91 12.61
N TRP A 164 -24.48 -1.82 11.74
CA TRP A 164 -25.05 -0.53 11.36
C TRP A 164 -25.61 0.23 12.54
N ARG A 165 -26.09 -0.49 13.57
CA ARG A 165 -26.59 0.08 14.81
C ARG A 165 -25.48 0.76 15.61
N GLU A 166 -24.38 0.08 15.88
CA GLU A 166 -23.24 0.64 16.61
C GLU A 166 -22.66 1.87 15.89
N LEU A 167 -22.64 1.80 14.56
CA LEU A 167 -22.18 2.91 13.75
C LEU A 167 -23.13 4.13 13.86
N ALA A 168 -24.46 3.90 13.88
CA ALA A 168 -25.47 4.94 14.05
C ALA A 168 -25.45 5.55 15.47
N GLU A 169 -25.20 4.74 16.48
CA GLU A 169 -25.07 5.16 17.88
C GLU A 169 -23.76 5.92 18.17
N GLY A 170 -22.86 6.02 17.19
CA GLY A 170 -21.60 6.75 17.30
C GLY A 170 -20.54 6.06 18.13
N VAL A 171 -20.64 4.75 18.34
CA VAL A 171 -19.65 3.93 19.09
C VAL A 171 -18.22 4.13 18.56
N TYR A 172 -18.08 4.34 17.27
CA TYR A 172 -16.79 4.54 16.58
C TYR A 172 -16.46 6.02 16.26
N GLY A 173 -17.04 6.94 17.02
CA GLY A 173 -16.89 8.39 16.85
C GLY A 173 -18.04 9.05 16.10
N GLN A 174 -17.87 10.33 15.72
CA GLN A 174 -18.95 11.13 15.10
C GLN A 174 -19.54 10.44 13.87
N THR A 175 -20.85 10.58 13.71
CA THR A 175 -21.63 10.17 12.54
C THR A 175 -20.94 10.64 11.25
N HIS A 176 -20.54 9.68 10.43
CA HIS A 176 -19.86 9.99 9.20
C HIS A 176 -20.80 10.61 8.17
N THR A 177 -20.31 11.63 7.46
CA THR A 177 -21.01 12.24 6.32
C THR A 177 -21.44 11.23 5.24
N PHE A 178 -20.78 10.08 5.21
CA PHE A 178 -21.04 8.99 4.24
C PHE A 178 -21.75 7.79 4.86
N TYR A 179 -22.31 7.97 6.05
CA TYR A 179 -23.04 6.90 6.73
C TYR A 179 -24.14 6.33 5.81
N PRO A 180 -24.20 5.02 5.60
CA PRO A 180 -25.29 4.38 4.87
C PRO A 180 -26.64 4.71 5.51
N PHE A 181 -27.69 4.67 4.72
CA PHE A 181 -29.08 4.98 5.13
C PHE A 181 -29.40 6.46 5.41
N MET A 182 -28.41 7.36 5.32
CA MET A 182 -28.63 8.81 5.49
C MET A 182 -29.20 9.50 4.24
N LEU A 183 -28.94 8.95 3.07
CA LEU A 183 -29.38 9.49 1.78
C LEU A 183 -30.07 8.39 0.95
N PRO A 184 -31.05 8.75 0.09
CA PRO A 184 -31.67 7.79 -0.81
C PRO A 184 -30.62 7.06 -1.69
N GLY A 185 -30.73 5.74 -1.77
CA GLY A 185 -29.85 4.86 -2.55
C GLY A 185 -28.56 4.45 -1.81
N THR A 186 -28.30 4.93 -0.60
CA THR A 186 -27.15 4.49 0.22
C THR A 186 -27.46 3.24 1.06
N GLU A 187 -28.69 2.83 1.10
CA GLU A 187 -29.16 1.54 1.66
C GLU A 187 -28.91 0.36 0.71
N HIS A 188 -28.56 0.63 -0.53
CA HIS A 188 -28.33 -0.40 -1.53
C HIS A 188 -27.02 -1.16 -1.25
N ILE A 189 -27.04 -2.48 -1.38
CA ILE A 189 -25.91 -3.35 -1.09
C ILE A 189 -24.59 -2.87 -1.71
N ASN A 190 -24.58 -2.41 -2.95
CA ASN A 190 -23.36 -1.92 -3.60
C ASN A 190 -22.77 -0.68 -2.90
N TYR A 191 -23.59 0.15 -2.24
CA TYR A 191 -23.08 1.26 -1.46
C TYR A 191 -22.50 0.78 -0.14
N LEU A 192 -23.15 -0.19 0.50
CA LEU A 192 -22.70 -0.78 1.77
C LEU A 192 -21.33 -1.47 1.58
N GLU A 193 -21.19 -2.21 0.49
CA GLU A 193 -19.93 -2.84 0.09
C GLU A 193 -18.80 -1.81 -0.16
N LEU A 194 -19.11 -0.74 -0.90
CA LEU A 194 -18.15 0.32 -1.11
C LEU A 194 -17.80 1.05 0.20
N PHE A 195 -18.77 1.16 1.11
CA PHE A 195 -18.56 1.75 2.42
C PHE A 195 -17.68 0.85 3.31
N ALA A 196 -17.80 -0.49 3.21
CA ALA A 196 -16.90 -1.43 3.88
C ALA A 196 -15.44 -1.25 3.39
N ALA A 197 -15.23 -1.08 2.07
CA ALA A 197 -13.91 -0.76 1.51
C ALA A 197 -13.35 0.58 2.05
N TYR A 198 -14.20 1.61 2.15
CA TYR A 198 -13.83 2.89 2.75
C TYR A 198 -13.41 2.70 4.21
N TRP A 199 -14.17 1.93 4.99
CA TRP A 199 -13.90 1.66 6.40
C TRP A 199 -12.60 0.90 6.60
N PHE A 200 -12.35 -0.11 5.77
CA PHE A 200 -11.08 -0.84 5.70
C PHE A 200 -9.89 0.11 5.54
N LEU A 201 -9.94 0.99 4.55
CA LEU A 201 -8.87 1.96 4.29
C LEU A 201 -8.72 2.99 5.41
N ARG A 202 -9.82 3.37 6.04
CA ARG A 202 -9.80 4.31 7.16
C ARG A 202 -9.12 3.72 8.40
N LEU A 203 -9.37 2.43 8.69
CA LEU A 203 -8.78 1.74 9.83
C LEU A 203 -7.30 1.41 9.58
N TRP A 204 -7.00 0.84 8.43
CA TRP A 204 -5.69 0.22 8.21
C TRP A 204 -4.81 0.94 7.18
N GLY A 205 -5.31 1.94 6.50
CA GLY A 205 -4.54 2.65 5.48
C GLY A 205 -3.22 3.24 6.00
N GLY A 206 -3.18 3.65 7.26
CA GLY A 206 -1.96 4.14 7.90
C GLY A 206 -0.88 3.06 8.03
N HIS A 207 -1.27 1.83 8.39
CA HIS A 207 -0.37 0.67 8.52
C HIS A 207 0.13 0.16 7.17
N LEU A 208 -0.66 0.37 6.11
CA LEU A 208 -0.39 -0.09 4.75
C LEU A 208 0.29 0.98 3.87
N ARG A 209 0.75 2.07 4.47
CA ARG A 209 1.31 3.22 3.76
C ARG A 209 2.45 2.81 2.81
N GLY A 210 2.36 3.29 1.57
CA GLY A 210 3.39 3.06 0.55
C GLY A 210 3.25 1.74 -0.21
N TYR A 211 2.24 0.93 0.08
CA TYR A 211 2.04 -0.38 -0.53
C TYR A 211 0.93 -0.40 -1.59
N ARG A 212 1.00 -1.40 -2.46
CA ARG A 212 -0.11 -1.88 -3.28
C ARG A 212 -0.76 -3.06 -2.58
N ILE A 213 -2.06 -2.95 -2.32
CA ILE A 213 -2.83 -3.93 -1.55
C ILE A 213 -3.61 -4.79 -2.53
N VAL A 214 -3.35 -6.10 -2.52
CA VAL A 214 -4.23 -7.07 -3.16
C VAL A 214 -5.42 -7.31 -2.24
N CYS A 215 -6.61 -6.98 -2.68
CA CYS A 215 -7.83 -7.11 -1.90
C CYS A 215 -8.96 -7.78 -2.68
N PHE A 216 -9.84 -8.40 -1.94
CA PHE A 216 -10.89 -9.22 -2.46
C PHE A 216 -12.27 -8.74 -2.03
N THR A 217 -13.22 -8.82 -2.94
CA THR A 217 -14.65 -8.60 -2.71
C THR A 217 -15.45 -9.57 -3.60
N ASP A 218 -16.61 -10.00 -3.19
CA ASP A 218 -17.50 -10.79 -4.03
C ASP A 218 -18.48 -9.92 -4.82
N ASN A 219 -18.46 -8.60 -4.59
CA ASN A 219 -19.35 -7.64 -5.25
C ASN A 219 -18.71 -7.07 -6.53
N THR A 220 -19.25 -7.47 -7.69
CA THR A 220 -18.78 -7.02 -9.01
C THR A 220 -18.86 -5.51 -9.21
N ALA A 221 -19.90 -4.86 -8.66
CA ALA A 221 -20.07 -3.41 -8.80
C ALA A 221 -18.99 -2.67 -8.01
N THR A 222 -18.68 -3.11 -6.79
CA THR A 222 -17.62 -2.55 -5.94
C THR A 222 -16.24 -2.75 -6.57
N GLU A 223 -15.96 -3.95 -7.09
CA GLU A 223 -14.73 -4.20 -7.85
C GLU A 223 -14.57 -3.20 -9.00
N GLY A 224 -15.61 -3.07 -9.84
CA GLY A 224 -15.58 -2.15 -10.99
C GLY A 224 -15.42 -0.68 -10.57
N MET A 225 -16.11 -0.26 -9.50
CA MET A 225 -16.00 1.10 -8.98
C MET A 225 -14.61 1.43 -8.45
N LEU A 226 -13.98 0.53 -7.74
CA LEU A 226 -12.62 0.72 -7.17
C LEU A 226 -11.53 0.62 -8.24
N LYS A 227 -11.65 -0.31 -9.19
CA LYS A 227 -10.70 -0.44 -10.31
C LYS A 227 -10.69 0.80 -11.21
N ASN A 228 -11.86 1.30 -11.53
CA ASN A 228 -12.00 2.39 -12.51
C ASN A 228 -12.13 3.77 -11.86
N LEU A 229 -12.29 3.84 -10.55
CA LEU A 229 -12.65 5.05 -9.80
C LEU A 229 -13.85 5.76 -10.47
N TRP A 230 -14.89 4.99 -10.72
CA TRP A 230 -16.08 5.40 -11.43
C TRP A 230 -17.33 4.84 -10.76
N GLY A 231 -18.41 5.61 -10.74
CA GLY A 231 -19.69 5.19 -10.20
C GLY A 231 -20.84 6.14 -10.59
N THR A 232 -22.06 5.82 -10.23
CA THR A 232 -23.20 6.72 -10.37
C THR A 232 -23.08 7.92 -9.40
N PRO A 233 -23.86 8.99 -9.55
CA PRO A 233 -23.77 10.17 -8.68
C PRO A 233 -23.80 9.87 -7.18
N THR A 234 -24.57 8.89 -6.74
CA THR A 234 -24.68 8.48 -5.32
C THR A 234 -23.34 8.00 -4.74
N PHE A 235 -22.52 7.30 -5.54
CA PHE A 235 -21.24 6.73 -5.09
C PHE A 235 -20.07 7.72 -5.16
N ILE A 236 -20.19 8.78 -5.96
CA ILE A 236 -19.08 9.72 -6.21
C ILE A 236 -18.50 10.36 -4.93
N PRO A 237 -19.32 10.82 -3.98
CA PRO A 237 -18.78 11.40 -2.74
C PRO A 237 -17.91 10.39 -1.96
N LEU A 238 -18.37 9.14 -1.84
CA LEU A 238 -17.63 8.09 -1.15
C LEU A 238 -16.37 7.66 -1.90
N LEU A 239 -16.42 7.54 -3.23
CA LEU A 239 -15.24 7.28 -4.06
C LEU A 239 -14.18 8.38 -3.95
N LYS A 240 -14.60 9.64 -3.83
CA LYS A 240 -13.67 10.76 -3.57
C LYS A 240 -12.98 10.63 -2.21
N GLU A 241 -13.69 10.19 -1.18
CA GLU A 241 -13.07 9.93 0.12
C GLU A 241 -12.11 8.75 0.08
N ILE A 242 -12.48 7.66 -0.60
CA ILE A 242 -11.58 6.53 -0.84
C ILE A 242 -10.29 7.03 -1.53
N LEU A 243 -10.43 7.81 -2.61
CA LEU A 243 -9.27 8.36 -3.30
C LEU A 243 -8.42 9.27 -2.41
N ARG A 244 -9.04 10.08 -1.54
CA ARG A 244 -8.31 10.90 -0.56
C ARG A 244 -7.49 10.04 0.41
N LEU A 245 -8.06 8.93 0.89
CA LEU A 245 -7.33 7.98 1.75
C LEU A 245 -6.17 7.33 1.00
N LEU A 246 -6.38 6.90 -0.25
CA LEU A 246 -5.32 6.32 -1.09
C LEU A 246 -4.18 7.31 -1.29
N VAL A 247 -4.48 8.57 -1.58
CA VAL A 247 -3.47 9.63 -1.71
C VAL A 247 -2.78 9.94 -0.37
N ARG A 248 -3.58 10.09 0.70
CA ARG A 248 -3.06 10.41 2.05
C ARG A 248 -2.07 9.37 2.55
N PHE A 249 -2.36 8.12 2.32
CA PHE A 249 -1.54 7.00 2.78
C PHE A 249 -0.62 6.45 1.70
N ASP A 250 -0.59 7.10 0.54
CA ASP A 250 0.24 6.68 -0.59
C ASP A 250 0.01 5.20 -0.96
N LEU A 251 -1.25 4.79 -1.16
CA LEU A 251 -1.68 3.41 -1.41
C LEU A 251 -2.13 3.20 -2.85
N GLU A 252 -1.96 1.97 -3.33
CA GLU A 252 -2.62 1.44 -4.51
C GLU A 252 -3.52 0.26 -4.14
N LEU A 253 -4.73 0.20 -4.71
CA LEU A 253 -5.61 -0.97 -4.58
C LEU A 253 -5.52 -1.82 -5.86
N ASP A 254 -5.31 -3.11 -5.65
CA ASP A 254 -5.42 -4.15 -6.67
C ASP A 254 -6.59 -5.05 -6.28
N VAL A 255 -7.78 -4.67 -6.71
CA VAL A 255 -9.04 -5.30 -6.27
C VAL A 255 -9.38 -6.45 -7.19
N HIS A 256 -9.69 -7.60 -6.62
CA HIS A 256 -10.08 -8.80 -7.34
C HIS A 256 -11.42 -9.32 -6.83
N ARG A 257 -12.22 -9.82 -7.77
CA ARG A 257 -13.43 -10.51 -7.40
C ARG A 257 -13.13 -11.96 -7.01
N ILE A 258 -13.76 -12.43 -5.93
CA ILE A 258 -13.81 -13.84 -5.53
C ILE A 258 -15.27 -14.30 -5.46
N GLY A 259 -15.48 -15.62 -5.38
CA GLY A 259 -16.82 -16.16 -5.14
C GLY A 259 -17.27 -15.91 -3.69
N THR A 260 -18.58 -15.77 -3.47
CA THR A 260 -19.13 -15.56 -2.11
C THR A 260 -18.71 -16.68 -1.14
N LYS A 261 -18.59 -17.92 -1.62
CA LYS A 261 -18.10 -19.04 -0.81
C LYS A 261 -16.61 -18.96 -0.47
N GLU A 262 -15.85 -18.13 -1.17
CA GLU A 262 -14.43 -17.89 -0.94
C GLU A 262 -14.21 -16.68 -0.02
N ASN A 263 -15.18 -15.74 0.02
CA ASN A 263 -15.14 -14.55 0.89
C ASN A 263 -15.67 -14.84 2.32
N VAL A 264 -15.56 -16.09 2.77
CA VAL A 264 -16.20 -16.56 4.01
C VAL A 264 -15.81 -15.77 5.26
N LEU A 265 -14.56 -15.34 5.37
CA LEU A 265 -14.10 -14.57 6.55
C LEU A 265 -14.80 -13.22 6.65
N ALA A 266 -14.84 -12.48 5.55
CA ALA A 266 -15.49 -11.18 5.52
C ALA A 266 -17.02 -11.30 5.62
N ASP A 267 -17.64 -12.32 5.01
CA ASP A 267 -19.08 -12.61 5.10
C ASP A 267 -19.50 -12.91 6.55
N CYS A 268 -18.76 -13.75 7.29
CA CYS A 268 -19.03 -14.00 8.72
C CYS A 268 -18.95 -12.67 9.51
N LEU A 269 -17.95 -11.86 9.28
CA LEU A 269 -17.76 -10.59 9.98
C LEU A 269 -18.85 -9.57 9.65
N SER A 270 -19.32 -9.53 8.39
CA SER A 270 -20.40 -8.63 7.96
C SER A 270 -21.75 -8.99 8.55
N ARG A 271 -21.93 -10.23 9.01
CA ARG A 271 -23.14 -10.77 9.65
C ARG A 271 -23.05 -10.84 11.18
N GLY A 272 -21.89 -10.51 11.76
CA GLY A 272 -21.65 -10.65 13.20
C GLY A 272 -21.55 -12.10 13.68
N ALA A 273 -21.34 -13.05 12.77
CA ALA A 273 -21.22 -14.48 13.07
C ALA A 273 -19.81 -14.81 13.60
N MET A 274 -19.49 -14.32 14.79
CA MET A 274 -18.12 -14.37 15.33
C MET A 274 -17.64 -15.80 15.61
N ASP A 275 -18.50 -16.72 16.05
CA ASP A 275 -18.10 -18.11 16.30
C ASP A 275 -17.73 -18.82 15.00
N GLU A 276 -18.52 -18.61 13.93
CA GLU A 276 -18.23 -19.14 12.59
C GLU A 276 -16.95 -18.52 12.04
N PHE A 277 -16.78 -17.20 12.21
CA PHE A 277 -15.57 -16.50 11.82
C PHE A 277 -14.33 -17.12 12.45
N HIS A 278 -14.31 -17.32 13.77
CA HIS A 278 -13.15 -17.91 14.45
C HIS A 278 -12.86 -19.34 14.00
N GLY A 279 -13.90 -20.15 13.73
CA GLY A 279 -13.74 -21.46 13.16
C GLY A 279 -13.11 -21.44 11.76
N HIS A 280 -13.60 -20.57 10.88
CA HIS A 280 -13.07 -20.40 9.53
C HIS A 280 -11.68 -19.76 9.52
N ALA A 281 -11.41 -18.77 10.37
CA ALA A 281 -10.12 -18.14 10.47
C ALA A 281 -9.03 -19.13 10.93
N ALA A 282 -9.34 -20.00 11.90
CA ALA A 282 -8.44 -21.05 12.30
C ALA A 282 -8.15 -22.05 11.17
N ALA A 283 -9.18 -22.44 10.41
CA ALA A 283 -9.02 -23.31 9.23
C ALA A 283 -8.25 -22.60 8.09
N PHE A 284 -8.51 -21.34 7.85
CA PHE A 284 -7.79 -20.52 6.84
C PHE A 284 -6.31 -20.41 7.20
N VAL A 285 -5.98 -20.11 8.45
CA VAL A 285 -4.59 -20.06 8.93
C VAL A 285 -3.93 -21.42 8.78
N ALA A 286 -4.60 -22.51 9.15
CA ALA A 286 -4.09 -23.86 8.99
C ALA A 286 -3.86 -24.24 7.52
N ALA A 287 -4.79 -23.86 6.61
CA ALA A 287 -4.70 -24.15 5.18
C ALA A 287 -3.67 -23.29 4.46
N SER A 288 -3.52 -22.02 4.85
CA SER A 288 -2.54 -21.10 4.25
C SER A 288 -1.10 -21.42 4.66
N GLY A 289 -0.90 -22.32 5.62
CA GLY A 289 0.41 -22.63 6.17
C GLY A 289 1.03 -21.50 6.97
N VAL A 290 0.29 -20.42 7.19
CA VAL A 290 0.67 -19.35 8.11
C VAL A 290 0.42 -19.88 9.51
N ALA A 291 1.47 -20.11 10.29
CA ALA A 291 1.31 -20.40 11.70
C ALA A 291 0.58 -19.24 12.38
N ALA A 292 -0.26 -19.55 13.34
CA ALA A 292 -0.99 -18.54 14.13
C ALA A 292 -0.05 -17.53 14.81
N ASP A 293 1.24 -17.87 14.88
CA ASP A 293 2.32 -17.05 15.39
C ASP A 293 3.32 -16.77 14.25
N GLN A 294 3.10 -15.68 13.49
CA GLN A 294 4.01 -15.24 12.42
C GLN A 294 5.39 -14.80 12.97
N GLU A 295 5.54 -14.73 14.27
CA GLU A 295 6.73 -14.26 14.94
C GLU A 295 7.74 -15.36 15.27
N ASP A 296 7.34 -16.64 15.11
CA ASP A 296 8.18 -17.79 15.45
C ASP A 296 8.70 -18.57 14.22
N TRP A 297 9.16 -17.84 13.24
CA TRP A 297 9.75 -18.42 12.03
C TRP A 297 11.24 -18.67 12.23
N GLN A 298 11.67 -19.92 11.95
CA GLN A 298 13.07 -20.29 11.92
C GLN A 298 13.60 -20.23 10.49
N LEU A 299 14.75 -19.59 10.29
CA LEU A 299 15.51 -19.72 9.04
C LEU A 299 15.87 -21.20 8.81
N LEU A 300 15.75 -21.68 7.57
CA LEU A 300 16.13 -23.06 7.26
C LEU A 300 17.62 -23.28 7.51
N ALA A 301 17.97 -24.46 8.01
CA ALA A 301 19.32 -24.80 8.43
C ALA A 301 20.39 -24.64 7.30
N ASP A 302 20.01 -24.86 6.04
CA ASP A 302 20.93 -24.70 4.92
C ASP A 302 21.27 -23.21 4.70
N ALA A 303 20.25 -22.33 4.69
CA ALA A 303 20.45 -20.89 4.56
C ALA A 303 21.23 -20.32 5.77
N PHE A 304 20.96 -20.82 6.98
CA PHE A 304 21.74 -20.44 8.17
C PHE A 304 23.21 -20.86 8.02
N ARG A 305 23.50 -22.10 7.62
CA ARG A 305 24.88 -22.59 7.46
C ARG A 305 25.69 -21.81 6.42
N GLU A 306 25.06 -21.42 5.32
CA GLU A 306 25.71 -20.56 4.31
C GLU A 306 26.12 -19.20 4.89
N LEU A 307 25.24 -18.59 5.69
CA LEU A 307 25.53 -17.31 6.33
C LEU A 307 26.55 -17.43 7.46
N ASP A 308 26.46 -18.50 8.27
CA ASP A 308 27.38 -18.76 9.38
C ASP A 308 28.80 -19.04 8.87
N ALA A 309 28.95 -19.73 7.74
CA ALA A 309 30.24 -20.00 7.12
C ALA A 309 31.00 -18.73 6.68
N VAL A 310 30.29 -17.65 6.38
CA VAL A 310 30.86 -16.39 5.87
C VAL A 310 30.97 -15.32 6.96
N TYR A 311 29.94 -15.19 7.81
CA TYR A 311 29.80 -14.10 8.81
C TYR A 311 29.90 -14.57 10.25
N GLY A 312 29.93 -15.87 10.47
CA GLY A 312 30.08 -16.51 11.78
C GLY A 312 31.53 -16.78 12.19
N PRO A 313 31.76 -17.62 13.22
CA PRO A 313 30.70 -18.38 13.88
C PRO A 313 29.79 -17.49 14.75
N PHE A 314 28.48 -17.68 14.63
CA PHE A 314 27.53 -16.97 15.50
C PHE A 314 27.56 -17.57 16.89
N GLN A 315 27.77 -16.72 17.89
CA GLN A 315 27.87 -17.13 19.28
C GLN A 315 26.51 -17.23 19.95
N VAL A 316 25.56 -16.42 19.49
CA VAL A 316 24.23 -16.30 20.10
C VAL A 316 23.16 -16.19 19.03
N ASP A 317 22.05 -16.89 19.24
CA ASP A 317 20.78 -16.66 18.54
C ASP A 317 19.87 -15.78 19.41
N ALA A 318 19.61 -14.55 18.97
CA ALA A 318 19.03 -13.52 19.82
C ALA A 318 17.51 -13.64 20.02
N CYS A 319 16.81 -14.38 19.16
CA CYS A 319 15.33 -14.42 19.19
C CYS A 319 14.83 -15.83 18.92
N VAL A 320 14.74 -16.62 19.96
CA VAL A 320 14.25 -18.01 19.88
C VAL A 320 12.95 -18.18 20.65
N ASP A 321 12.19 -19.21 20.27
CA ASP A 321 10.95 -19.58 20.96
C ASP A 321 11.22 -20.02 22.41
N ALA A 322 10.15 -20.06 23.23
CA ALA A 322 10.24 -20.39 24.66
C ALA A 322 10.89 -21.75 24.94
N TYR A 323 10.86 -22.67 23.99
CA TYR A 323 11.40 -24.03 24.10
C TYR A 323 12.72 -24.21 23.35
N ARG A 324 13.25 -23.13 22.71
CA ARG A 324 14.49 -23.12 21.92
C ARG A 324 14.46 -24.10 20.73
N THR A 325 13.27 -24.41 20.22
CA THR A 325 13.10 -25.38 19.11
C THR A 325 13.55 -24.80 17.77
N ASN A 326 13.65 -23.46 17.66
CA ASN A 326 14.11 -22.73 16.49
C ASN A 326 15.56 -22.22 16.62
N ALA A 327 16.28 -22.56 17.68
CA ALA A 327 17.63 -22.07 17.90
C ALA A 327 18.63 -22.69 16.92
N HIS A 328 19.48 -21.84 16.34
CA HIS A 328 20.61 -22.21 15.50
C HIS A 328 21.93 -22.26 16.26
N CYS A 329 22.05 -21.49 17.35
CA CYS A 329 23.25 -21.40 18.17
C CYS A 329 23.10 -22.14 19.49
N ALA A 330 24.21 -22.59 20.07
CA ALA A 330 24.22 -23.26 21.38
C ALA A 330 23.76 -22.33 22.51
N VAL A 331 24.09 -21.05 22.42
CA VAL A 331 23.53 -20.00 23.31
C VAL A 331 22.42 -19.28 22.55
N SER A 332 21.31 -19.05 23.22
CA SER A 332 20.17 -18.39 22.61
C SER A 332 19.33 -17.67 23.66
N TRP A 333 18.62 -16.62 23.25
CA TRP A 333 17.76 -15.83 24.14
C TRP A 333 16.29 -15.98 23.73
N THR A 334 15.49 -16.41 24.69
CA THR A 334 14.03 -16.50 24.57
C THR A 334 13.37 -15.16 24.90
N GLU A 335 12.07 -15.04 24.71
CA GLU A 335 11.29 -13.88 25.14
C GLU A 335 11.46 -13.59 26.65
N ARG A 336 11.59 -14.64 27.47
CA ARG A 336 11.80 -14.50 28.93
C ARG A 336 13.13 -13.81 29.25
N GLU A 337 14.19 -14.13 28.53
CA GLU A 337 15.51 -13.52 28.68
C GLU A 337 15.58 -12.14 28.06
N ASP A 338 14.75 -11.86 27.06
CA ASP A 338 14.58 -10.63 26.32
C ASP A 338 15.91 -10.07 25.75
N CYS A 339 16.11 -10.24 24.46
CA CYS A 339 17.34 -9.81 23.78
C CYS A 339 17.64 -8.32 23.96
N LEU A 340 16.63 -7.47 24.24
CA LEU A 340 16.81 -6.04 24.53
C LEU A 340 17.39 -5.76 25.91
N ARG A 341 17.37 -6.75 26.80
CA ARG A 341 18.00 -6.67 28.14
C ARG A 341 19.39 -7.28 28.17
N GLN A 342 19.78 -7.97 27.08
CA GLN A 342 21.08 -8.62 26.99
C GLN A 342 22.14 -7.64 26.47
N ARG A 343 23.38 -7.82 26.92
CA ARG A 343 24.54 -7.09 26.40
C ARG A 343 25.08 -7.82 25.17
N TRP A 344 25.09 -7.14 24.04
CA TRP A 344 25.61 -7.70 22.78
C TRP A 344 27.10 -7.37 22.55
N HIS A 345 27.73 -6.69 23.51
CA HIS A 345 29.12 -6.23 23.42
C HIS A 345 30.09 -7.39 23.21
N GLY A 346 30.91 -7.29 22.20
CA GLY A 346 31.93 -8.28 21.87
C GLY A 346 31.37 -9.60 21.34
N LEU A 347 30.08 -9.68 21.03
CA LEU A 347 29.43 -10.88 20.50
C LEU A 347 29.15 -10.77 19.00
N THR A 348 29.24 -11.93 18.34
CA THR A 348 28.73 -12.12 16.97
C THR A 348 27.37 -12.80 17.06
N VAL A 349 26.31 -12.05 16.83
CA VAL A 349 24.93 -12.45 17.08
C VAL A 349 24.19 -12.77 15.79
N PHE A 350 23.44 -13.88 15.77
CA PHE A 350 22.43 -14.13 14.76
C PHE A 350 21.08 -13.64 15.29
N CYS A 351 20.31 -12.95 14.45
CA CYS A 351 19.01 -12.42 14.83
C CYS A 351 17.98 -12.57 13.71
N ASN A 352 17.09 -13.52 13.88
CA ASN A 352 15.86 -13.66 13.13
C ASN A 352 14.69 -13.28 14.06
N GLY A 353 14.58 -11.99 14.37
CA GLY A 353 13.65 -11.48 15.38
C GLY A 353 12.22 -11.35 14.88
N PRO A 354 11.25 -11.28 15.84
CA PRO A 354 9.85 -11.03 15.51
C PRO A 354 9.71 -9.68 14.79
N PHE A 355 8.93 -9.69 13.71
CA PHE A 355 8.84 -8.53 12.80
C PHE A 355 8.28 -7.28 13.49
N SER A 356 7.42 -7.45 14.49
CA SER A 356 6.86 -6.38 15.32
C SER A 356 7.91 -5.63 16.14
N ARG A 357 9.03 -6.27 16.48
CA ARG A 357 10.07 -5.72 17.35
C ARG A 357 11.38 -5.36 16.65
N LEU A 358 11.48 -5.52 15.33
CA LEU A 358 12.72 -5.30 14.59
C LEU A 358 13.30 -3.90 14.78
N PHE A 359 12.47 -2.86 14.85
CA PHE A 359 12.94 -1.50 15.08
C PHE A 359 13.63 -1.35 16.44
N GLU A 360 13.04 -1.92 17.49
CA GLU A 360 13.61 -1.89 18.85
C GLU A 360 14.90 -2.69 18.92
N ILE A 361 14.93 -3.87 18.29
CA ILE A 361 16.11 -4.76 18.24
C ILE A 361 17.28 -4.09 17.53
N LEU A 362 17.07 -3.52 16.35
CA LEU A 362 18.11 -2.78 15.62
C LEU A 362 18.58 -1.55 16.37
N THR A 363 17.69 -0.83 17.05
CA THR A 363 18.04 0.31 17.89
C THR A 363 18.89 -0.11 19.07
N HIS A 364 18.54 -1.22 19.73
CA HIS A 364 19.34 -1.77 20.82
C HIS A 364 20.73 -2.20 20.36
N PHE A 365 20.81 -2.92 19.24
CA PHE A 365 22.09 -3.28 18.64
C PHE A 365 22.98 -2.06 18.35
N LEU A 366 22.41 -0.99 17.78
CA LEU A 366 23.16 0.24 17.50
C LEU A 366 23.75 0.87 18.76
N ARG A 367 23.03 0.82 19.89
CA ARG A 367 23.56 1.26 21.20
C ARG A 367 24.75 0.41 21.62
N CYS A 368 24.58 -0.92 21.61
CA CYS A 368 25.68 -1.83 21.98
C CYS A 368 26.90 -1.67 21.06
N LYS A 369 26.66 -1.46 19.76
CA LYS A 369 27.71 -1.23 18.75
C LYS A 369 28.40 0.12 18.95
N ALA A 370 27.70 1.15 19.40
CA ALA A 370 28.28 2.47 19.71
C ALA A 370 29.16 2.43 20.98
N GLU A 371 28.76 1.62 21.98
CA GLU A 371 29.51 1.43 23.22
C GLU A 371 30.76 0.56 23.01
N GLU A 372 30.68 -0.48 22.16
CA GLU A 372 31.80 -1.35 21.81
C GLU A 372 31.87 -1.58 20.29
N PRO A 373 32.47 -0.67 19.52
CA PRO A 373 32.49 -0.73 18.06
C PRO A 373 33.27 -1.92 17.49
N VAL A 374 34.33 -2.35 18.19
CA VAL A 374 35.18 -3.47 17.77
C VAL A 374 34.70 -4.74 18.48
N GLY A 375 34.42 -5.78 17.72
CA GLY A 375 33.98 -7.08 18.28
C GLY A 375 32.47 -7.27 18.38
N THR A 376 31.67 -6.21 18.46
CA THR A 376 30.23 -6.33 18.42
C THR A 376 29.73 -6.43 16.98
N ALA A 377 29.15 -7.55 16.61
CA ALA A 377 28.64 -7.81 15.27
C ALA A 377 27.28 -8.55 15.30
N ALA A 378 26.47 -8.35 14.29
CA ALA A 378 25.24 -9.12 14.15
C ALA A 378 24.84 -9.33 12.69
N LEU A 379 24.18 -10.45 12.41
CA LEU A 379 23.48 -10.71 11.18
C LEU A 379 21.98 -10.72 11.46
N PHE A 380 21.26 -9.89 10.74
CA PHE A 380 19.80 -9.76 10.84
C PHE A 380 19.12 -10.34 9.61
N ILE A 381 18.05 -11.10 9.81
CA ILE A 381 17.14 -11.55 8.76
C ILE A 381 15.94 -10.62 8.77
N LEU A 382 15.77 -9.82 7.72
CA LEU A 382 14.78 -8.74 7.67
C LEU A 382 13.88 -8.90 6.45
N PRO A 383 12.55 -8.72 6.59
CA PRO A 383 11.68 -8.57 5.43
C PRO A 383 11.97 -7.23 4.74
N MET A 384 12.03 -7.23 3.41
CA MET A 384 12.26 -6.00 2.64
C MET A 384 10.97 -5.17 2.51
N TRP A 385 10.54 -4.57 3.62
CA TRP A 385 9.40 -3.67 3.69
C TRP A 385 9.88 -2.23 3.68
N SER A 386 10.01 -1.66 2.48
CA SER A 386 10.67 -0.37 2.23
C SER A 386 10.06 0.83 2.98
N GLY A 387 8.82 0.74 3.47
CA GLY A 387 8.16 1.79 4.26
C GLY A 387 8.19 1.56 5.77
N SER A 388 8.85 0.52 6.28
CA SER A 388 8.93 0.24 7.71
C SER A 388 10.02 1.09 8.40
N ASP A 389 9.78 1.41 9.68
CA ASP A 389 10.72 2.19 10.49
C ASP A 389 12.08 1.48 10.62
N PHE A 390 12.09 0.16 10.74
CA PHE A 390 13.33 -0.62 10.82
C PHE A 390 14.13 -0.58 9.51
N MET A 391 13.50 -0.57 8.33
CA MET A 391 14.20 -0.38 7.07
C MET A 391 14.73 1.06 6.92
N GLY A 392 13.98 2.04 7.43
CA GLY A 392 14.45 3.42 7.55
C GLY A 392 15.73 3.51 8.39
N LEU A 393 15.79 2.76 9.50
CA LEU A 393 16.97 2.70 10.36
C LEU A 393 18.18 2.06 9.65
N VAL A 394 17.96 0.96 8.92
CA VAL A 394 19.01 0.31 8.12
C VAL A 394 19.59 1.26 7.06
N HIS A 395 18.72 1.96 6.33
CA HIS A 395 19.13 2.90 5.28
C HIS A 395 19.84 4.15 5.83
N SER A 396 19.47 4.62 7.02
CA SER A 396 20.09 5.79 7.65
C SER A 396 21.48 5.50 8.23
N HIS A 397 21.85 4.23 8.39
CA HIS A 397 23.15 3.82 8.94
C HIS A 397 23.96 2.92 7.96
N PRO A 398 24.25 3.39 6.73
CA PRO A 398 24.87 2.55 5.69
C PRO A 398 26.34 2.16 6.01
N ARG A 399 26.97 2.82 6.99
CA ARG A 399 28.30 2.44 7.49
C ARG A 399 28.26 1.30 8.51
N VAL A 400 27.11 1.02 9.08
CA VAL A 400 26.91 -0.06 10.06
C VAL A 400 26.23 -1.26 9.41
N PHE A 401 25.15 -1.02 8.67
CA PHE A 401 24.34 -2.06 8.08
C PHE A 401 24.67 -2.26 6.59
N ARG A 402 25.02 -3.47 6.22
CA ARG A 402 25.33 -3.87 4.85
C ARG A 402 24.45 -5.04 4.44
N VAL A 403 23.66 -4.88 3.37
CA VAL A 403 22.91 -6.00 2.78
C VAL A 403 23.88 -6.97 2.13
N VAL A 404 23.95 -8.20 2.64
CA VAL A 404 24.90 -9.23 2.22
C VAL A 404 24.25 -10.35 1.41
N ALA A 405 22.94 -10.55 1.59
CA ALA A 405 22.17 -11.44 0.73
C ALA A 405 20.76 -10.87 0.50
N ARG A 406 20.21 -11.21 -0.67
CA ARG A 406 18.83 -10.86 -1.06
C ARG A 406 18.15 -12.12 -1.55
N TYR A 407 17.09 -12.48 -0.88
CA TYR A 407 16.26 -13.61 -1.26
C TYR A 407 14.97 -13.04 -1.89
N PRO A 408 14.68 -13.34 -3.16
CA PRO A 408 13.48 -12.84 -3.81
C PRO A 408 12.21 -13.39 -3.16
N ALA A 409 11.08 -12.73 -3.36
CA ALA A 409 9.79 -13.32 -3.03
C ALA A 409 9.65 -14.67 -3.75
N GLY A 410 9.09 -15.66 -3.08
CA GLY A 410 9.04 -17.04 -3.58
C GLY A 410 10.18 -17.94 -3.08
N SER A 411 11.15 -17.43 -2.33
CA SER A 411 12.24 -18.23 -1.78
C SER A 411 11.77 -19.17 -0.67
N ALA A 412 12.36 -20.36 -0.63
CA ALA A 412 12.15 -21.35 0.44
C ALA A 412 13.12 -21.05 1.59
N LEU A 413 12.69 -20.28 2.59
CA LEU A 413 13.60 -19.77 3.64
C LEU A 413 13.23 -20.20 5.05
N PHE A 414 11.94 -20.44 5.34
CA PHE A 414 11.50 -20.56 6.73
C PHE A 414 10.73 -21.84 7.03
N SER A 415 10.83 -22.27 8.27
CA SER A 415 9.96 -23.23 8.90
C SER A 415 9.22 -22.59 10.09
N ALA A 416 8.04 -23.10 10.40
CA ALA A 416 7.25 -22.68 11.56
C ALA A 416 6.83 -23.87 12.41
N PRO A 417 6.51 -23.65 13.70
CA PRO A 417 6.05 -24.71 14.57
C PRO A 417 4.73 -25.29 14.08
N VAL A 418 4.59 -26.60 14.19
CA VAL A 418 3.33 -27.30 13.95
C VAL A 418 2.64 -27.51 15.29
N PRO A 419 1.38 -27.07 15.46
CA PRO A 419 0.62 -27.30 16.68
C PRO A 419 0.64 -28.77 17.11
N SER A 420 0.73 -29.05 18.40
CA SER A 420 0.85 -30.39 18.93
C SER A 420 -0.29 -31.33 18.51
N HIS A 421 -1.52 -30.81 18.37
CA HIS A 421 -2.67 -31.57 17.87
C HIS A 421 -2.60 -31.97 16.40
N LEU A 422 -1.66 -31.36 15.62
CA LEU A 422 -1.37 -31.68 14.22
C LEU A 422 -0.05 -32.46 14.06
N GLY A 423 0.51 -33.02 15.14
CA GLY A 423 1.72 -33.84 15.12
C GLY A 423 2.95 -33.16 15.70
N GLY A 424 2.92 -31.87 16.01
CA GLY A 424 4.06 -31.14 16.58
C GLY A 424 5.24 -30.99 15.65
N GLY A 425 6.35 -30.49 16.17
CA GLY A 425 7.58 -30.24 15.41
C GLY A 425 7.53 -28.95 14.59
N ARG A 426 8.36 -28.88 13.54
CA ARG A 426 8.41 -27.72 12.62
C ARG A 426 8.25 -28.19 11.17
N ARG A 427 7.60 -27.39 10.36
CA ARG A 427 7.44 -27.66 8.92
C ARG A 427 7.80 -26.42 8.09
N TYR A 428 8.19 -26.67 6.85
CA TYR A 428 8.36 -25.62 5.86
C TYR A 428 7.05 -24.84 5.67
N VAL A 429 7.13 -23.48 5.72
CA VAL A 429 5.95 -22.61 5.65
C VAL A 429 5.53 -22.19 4.23
N GLY A 430 6.19 -22.77 3.24
CA GLY A 430 5.99 -22.36 1.85
C GLY A 430 6.92 -21.23 1.42
N PRO A 431 6.85 -20.83 0.14
CA PRO A 431 7.68 -19.75 -0.38
C PRO A 431 7.35 -18.41 0.28
N THR A 432 8.38 -17.59 0.53
CA THR A 432 8.20 -16.26 1.10
C THR A 432 7.34 -15.38 0.20
N ARG A 433 6.43 -14.64 0.78
CA ARG A 433 5.54 -13.73 0.04
C ARG A 433 6.19 -12.39 -0.29
N TRP A 434 7.27 -12.05 0.39
CA TRP A 434 8.07 -10.84 0.22
C TRP A 434 9.56 -11.18 0.07
N PRO A 435 10.36 -10.28 -0.51
CA PRO A 435 11.81 -10.42 -0.49
C PRO A 435 12.35 -10.33 0.94
N VAL A 436 13.37 -11.11 1.23
CA VAL A 436 14.06 -11.13 2.52
C VAL A 436 15.51 -10.70 2.35
N LEU A 437 16.02 -9.95 3.29
CA LEU A 437 17.38 -9.48 3.33
C LEU A 437 18.16 -10.16 4.45
N ALA A 438 19.38 -10.60 4.19
CA ALA A 438 20.37 -10.78 5.23
C ALA A 438 21.20 -9.50 5.32
N VAL A 439 21.23 -8.89 6.51
CA VAL A 439 21.91 -7.62 6.78
C VAL A 439 23.00 -7.84 7.81
N TRP A 440 24.23 -7.64 7.41
CA TRP A 440 25.40 -7.74 8.25
C TRP A 440 25.75 -6.39 8.88
N ALA A 441 26.05 -6.40 10.15
CA ALA A 441 26.49 -5.25 10.92
C ALA A 441 27.77 -5.57 11.72
N GLY A 442 28.85 -5.77 11.01
CA GLY A 442 30.15 -6.12 11.56
C GLY A 442 31.29 -5.65 10.65
N PRO A 443 32.54 -6.07 10.91
CA PRO A 443 33.68 -5.82 10.04
C PRO A 443 33.46 -6.43 8.66
N GLU A 444 34.27 -6.06 7.69
CA GLU A 444 34.24 -6.72 6.38
C GLU A 444 34.65 -8.19 6.53
N ALA A 445 33.91 -9.07 5.83
CA ALA A 445 34.16 -10.51 5.84
C ALA A 445 35.42 -10.86 5.04
#